data_426150a028ce08f773a75eedd1566901
#
_entry.id   426150a028ce08f773a75eedd1566901
#
_cell.length_a   1.000
_cell.length_b   1.000
_cell.length_c   1.000
_cell.angle_alpha   90.00
_cell.angle_beta   90.00
_cell.angle_gamma   90.00
#
_symmetry.space_group_name_H-M   'P 1'
#
loop_
_entity.id
_entity.type
_entity.pdbx_description
1 polymer ?
#
loop_
_entity_poly.entity_id
_entity_poly.type
_entity_poly.pdbx_seq_one_letter_code
_entity_poly.pdbx_strand_id
1 'polypeptide(L)'
;MNIMSKILIAVTIVTAVLSVPVVATAGNLTEADKAHLIFMRSEEKLARDVYLTLADMYPNQPVFLSIATTAEQTHTDKMLDMLIKFKIEDPEPNTEPDVLPPENQIGVFENYYFDDYFTEKFMYLVGKAEVDLLDALYVGALIEELDMSDINYCNDAFYTYYPKPLPEYPDCGGLSATEIRSLENALSSLLAGSESHLCAFISQIGPFLDGQCYKAQYLEQQEIRDIINAQCQEFIGYICPAE
;
A
#
# COMPACT_ATOMS: atom_id res chain seq x y z
N MET A 1 78.60 45.62 -1.71
CA MET A 1 77.47 45.30 -2.63
C MET A 1 76.59 44.34 -1.86
N ASN A 2 75.57 44.87 -1.17
CA ASN A 2 74.71 44.11 -0.22
C ASN A 2 73.46 43.63 -1.02
N ILE A 3 73.29 42.33 -1.07
CA ILE A 3 72.05 41.72 -1.60
C ILE A 3 71.19 41.35 -0.41
N MET A 4 70.15 42.16 -0.20
CA MET A 4 69.10 41.84 0.78
C MET A 4 68.12 40.82 0.16
N SER A 5 68.14 39.61 0.74
CA SER A 5 67.14 38.58 0.38
C SER A 5 65.80 38.86 1.09
N LYS A 6 64.78 39.10 0.35
CA LYS A 6 63.40 39.28 0.88
C LYS A 6 62.79 37.87 1.02
N ILE A 7 62.57 37.46 2.26
CA ILE A 7 61.81 36.25 2.57
C ILE A 7 60.30 36.60 2.50
N LEU A 8 59.59 35.98 1.57
CA LEU A 8 58.12 36.10 1.45
C LEU A 8 57.51 34.98 2.30
N ILE A 9 56.85 35.32 3.42
CA ILE A 9 56.12 34.36 4.22
C ILE A 9 54.73 34.29 3.64
N ALA A 10 54.40 33.15 3.01
CA ALA A 10 53.06 32.84 2.60
C ALA A 10 52.25 32.32 3.79
N VAL A 11 51.26 33.07 4.25
CA VAL A 11 50.29 32.65 5.26
C VAL A 11 49.17 31.91 4.59
N THR A 12 49.14 30.60 4.74
CA THR A 12 48.03 29.73 4.25
C THR A 12 46.90 29.77 5.29
N ILE A 13 45.82 30.45 4.97
CA ILE A 13 44.58 30.41 5.82
C ILE A 13 43.86 29.11 5.46
N VAL A 14 43.89 28.13 6.36
CA VAL A 14 43.07 26.94 6.27
C VAL A 14 41.68 27.27 6.86
N THR A 15 40.71 27.50 5.99
CA THR A 15 39.31 27.59 6.38
C THR A 15 38.77 26.20 6.65
N ALA A 16 38.65 25.82 7.93
CA ALA A 16 37.95 24.63 8.33
C ALA A 16 36.44 24.84 8.05
N VAL A 17 35.92 24.18 7.05
CA VAL A 17 34.48 24.07 6.83
C VAL A 17 33.93 23.12 7.89
N LEU A 18 33.34 23.66 8.94
CA LEU A 18 32.56 22.87 9.90
C LEU A 18 31.30 22.41 9.18
N SER A 19 31.28 21.16 8.73
CA SER A 19 30.07 20.48 8.31
C SER A 19 29.19 20.26 9.56
N VAL A 20 28.21 21.13 9.74
CA VAL A 20 27.13 20.90 10.71
C VAL A 20 26.35 19.70 10.19
N PRO A 21 26.22 18.61 10.95
CA PRO A 21 25.34 17.53 10.54
C PRO A 21 23.93 18.12 10.44
N VAL A 22 23.32 18.07 9.26
CA VAL A 22 21.90 18.32 9.11
C VAL A 22 21.22 17.16 9.83
N VAL A 23 20.80 17.43 11.07
CA VAL A 23 19.84 16.56 11.75
C VAL A 23 18.56 16.70 10.94
N ALA A 24 18.27 15.71 10.10
CA ALA A 24 16.97 15.60 9.48
C ALA A 24 15.96 15.55 10.64
N THR A 25 15.26 16.63 10.87
CA THR A 25 14.09 16.64 11.75
C THR A 25 13.13 15.63 11.13
N ALA A 26 12.77 14.57 11.87
CA ALA A 26 11.67 13.72 11.49
C ALA A 26 10.49 14.66 11.20
N GLY A 27 10.03 14.70 9.95
CA GLY A 27 8.95 15.58 9.54
C GLY A 27 7.76 15.36 10.48
N ASN A 28 7.12 16.43 10.90
CA ASN A 28 5.88 16.30 11.67
C ASN A 28 4.84 15.68 10.76
N LEU A 29 4.18 14.63 11.24
CA LEU A 29 3.07 13.97 10.55
C LEU A 29 2.00 15.02 10.21
N THR A 30 1.66 15.15 8.94
CA THR A 30 0.56 16.01 8.48
C THR A 30 -0.80 15.38 8.79
N GLU A 31 -1.89 16.14 8.70
CA GLU A 31 -3.23 15.54 8.80
C GLU A 31 -3.52 14.60 7.62
N ALA A 32 -2.95 14.85 6.45
CA ALA A 32 -3.03 13.97 5.29
C ALA A 32 -2.34 12.63 5.54
N ASP A 33 -1.10 12.64 6.08
CA ASP A 33 -0.40 11.41 6.45
C ASP A 33 -1.17 10.60 7.52
N LYS A 34 -1.81 11.29 8.48
CA LYS A 34 -2.63 10.62 9.51
C LYS A 34 -3.87 9.96 8.92
N ALA A 35 -4.61 10.69 8.08
CA ALA A 35 -5.78 10.18 7.40
C ALA A 35 -5.41 8.93 6.59
N HIS A 36 -4.29 8.99 5.88
CA HIS A 36 -3.79 7.91 5.07
C HIS A 36 -3.43 6.68 5.91
N LEU A 37 -2.69 6.83 7.01
CA LEU A 37 -2.38 5.73 7.92
C LEU A 37 -3.63 5.07 8.52
N ILE A 38 -4.61 5.87 8.94
CA ILE A 38 -5.87 5.39 9.49
C ILE A 38 -6.66 4.63 8.42
N PHE A 39 -6.67 5.11 7.18
CA PHE A 39 -7.33 4.44 6.07
C PHE A 39 -6.67 3.10 5.73
N MET A 40 -5.35 3.13 5.45
CA MET A 40 -4.58 1.95 5.07
C MET A 40 -4.64 0.83 6.12
N ARG A 41 -4.74 1.18 7.43
CA ARG A 41 -4.94 0.17 8.48
C ARG A 41 -6.18 -0.68 8.27
N SER A 42 -7.30 -0.05 7.91
CA SER A 42 -8.56 -0.76 7.64
C SER A 42 -8.60 -1.36 6.23
N GLU A 43 -7.88 -0.80 5.27
CA GLU A 43 -7.81 -1.34 3.93
C GLU A 43 -7.04 -2.65 3.88
N GLU A 44 -5.87 -2.74 4.50
CA GLU A 44 -5.12 -3.98 4.63
C GLU A 44 -5.91 -5.06 5.39
N LYS A 45 -6.67 -4.62 6.42
CA LYS A 45 -7.63 -5.51 7.09
C LYS A 45 -8.73 -5.97 6.15
N LEU A 46 -9.25 -5.08 5.30
CA LEU A 46 -10.29 -5.40 4.32
C LEU A 46 -9.78 -6.47 3.34
N ALA A 47 -8.61 -6.28 2.75
CA ALA A 47 -7.99 -7.25 1.84
C ALA A 47 -7.84 -8.62 2.51
N ARG A 48 -7.24 -8.66 3.71
CA ARG A 48 -7.09 -9.88 4.51
C ARG A 48 -8.43 -10.58 4.75
N ASP A 49 -9.42 -9.84 5.23
CA ASP A 49 -10.71 -10.41 5.64
C ASP A 49 -11.52 -10.92 4.43
N VAL A 50 -11.46 -10.22 3.28
CA VAL A 50 -12.02 -10.74 2.03
C VAL A 50 -11.33 -12.03 1.62
N TYR A 51 -10.00 -12.08 1.63
CA TYR A 51 -9.28 -13.30 1.23
C TYR A 51 -9.51 -14.47 2.19
N LEU A 52 -9.66 -14.25 3.49
CA LEU A 52 -10.08 -15.29 4.44
C LEU A 52 -11.46 -15.83 4.09
N THR A 53 -12.41 -14.97 3.76
CA THR A 53 -13.75 -15.36 3.33
C THR A 53 -13.70 -16.16 2.02
N LEU A 54 -12.92 -15.70 1.03
CA LEU A 54 -12.77 -16.40 -0.26
C LEU A 54 -12.06 -17.75 -0.10
N ALA A 55 -11.13 -17.87 0.85
CA ALA A 55 -10.47 -19.14 1.17
C ALA A 55 -11.46 -20.17 1.73
N ASP A 56 -12.44 -19.75 2.54
CA ASP A 56 -13.52 -20.63 3.02
C ASP A 56 -14.47 -21.04 1.88
N MET A 57 -14.83 -20.08 1.01
CA MET A 57 -15.71 -20.33 -0.13
C MET A 57 -15.05 -21.25 -1.19
N TYR A 58 -13.74 -21.11 -1.39
CA TYR A 58 -12.96 -21.81 -2.43
C TYR A 58 -11.76 -22.57 -1.84
N PRO A 59 -11.97 -23.58 -0.98
CA PRO A 59 -10.92 -24.22 -0.20
C PRO A 59 -9.87 -24.97 -1.03
N ASN A 60 -10.16 -25.23 -2.31
CA ASN A 60 -9.21 -25.83 -3.25
C ASN A 60 -8.34 -24.80 -3.97
N GLN A 61 -8.55 -23.50 -3.74
CA GLN A 61 -7.74 -22.42 -4.29
C GLN A 61 -6.85 -21.82 -3.20
N PRO A 62 -5.57 -22.22 -3.11
CA PRO A 62 -4.72 -21.86 -1.99
C PRO A 62 -4.26 -20.38 -2.01
N VAL A 63 -4.42 -19.67 -3.14
CA VAL A 63 -3.93 -18.29 -3.28
C VAL A 63 -4.54 -17.37 -2.23
N PHE A 64 -5.84 -17.46 -1.98
CA PHE A 64 -6.53 -16.60 -1.02
C PHE A 64 -6.00 -16.79 0.40
N LEU A 65 -5.96 -18.03 0.89
CA LEU A 65 -5.46 -18.30 2.23
C LEU A 65 -3.99 -17.93 2.38
N SER A 66 -3.17 -18.20 1.36
CA SER A 66 -1.74 -17.89 1.39
C SER A 66 -1.51 -16.37 1.51
N ILE A 67 -2.17 -15.57 0.70
CA ILE A 67 -2.01 -14.11 0.75
C ILE A 67 -2.55 -13.57 2.08
N ALA A 68 -3.77 -13.96 2.49
CA ALA A 68 -4.40 -13.49 3.72
C ALA A 68 -3.53 -13.70 4.96
N THR A 69 -2.97 -14.91 5.11
CA THR A 69 -2.30 -15.32 6.35
C THR A 69 -0.83 -14.94 6.43
N THR A 70 -0.19 -14.65 5.31
CA THR A 70 1.24 -14.32 5.27
C THR A 70 1.48 -12.86 4.98
N ALA A 71 0.88 -12.33 3.93
CA ALA A 71 1.16 -10.99 3.46
C ALA A 71 0.20 -9.96 4.06
N GLU A 72 -1.11 -10.13 3.90
CA GLU A 72 -2.08 -9.12 4.40
C GLU A 72 -2.08 -9.01 5.92
N GLN A 73 -1.84 -10.12 6.65
CA GLN A 73 -1.62 -10.01 8.09
C GLN A 73 -0.38 -9.17 8.39
N THR A 74 0.72 -9.36 7.66
CA THR A 74 1.95 -8.57 7.83
C THR A 74 1.73 -7.10 7.45
N HIS A 75 0.96 -6.81 6.41
CA HIS A 75 0.63 -5.45 5.99
C HIS A 75 -0.21 -4.75 7.05
N THR A 76 -1.27 -5.41 7.53
CA THR A 76 -2.10 -4.95 8.64
C THR A 76 -1.26 -4.60 9.87
N ASP A 77 -0.35 -5.49 10.28
CA ASP A 77 0.54 -5.29 11.42
C ASP A 77 1.53 -4.14 11.20
N LYS A 78 2.04 -3.99 9.99
CA LYS A 78 2.93 -2.88 9.63
C LYS A 78 2.23 -1.52 9.75
N MET A 79 0.96 -1.43 9.35
CA MET A 79 0.18 -0.21 9.54
C MET A 79 -0.06 0.07 11.03
N LEU A 80 -0.34 -0.95 11.84
CA LEU A 80 -0.43 -0.82 13.29
C LEU A 80 0.88 -0.28 13.89
N ASP A 81 2.03 -0.81 13.49
CA ASP A 81 3.34 -0.31 13.93
C ASP A 81 3.54 1.18 13.62
N MET A 82 3.07 1.62 12.44
CA MET A 82 3.14 3.04 12.08
C MET A 82 2.20 3.89 12.93
N LEU A 83 0.96 3.44 13.20
CA LEU A 83 0.03 4.12 14.10
C LEU A 83 0.64 4.25 15.52
N ILE A 84 1.19 3.17 16.07
CA ILE A 84 1.87 3.17 17.39
C ILE A 84 3.04 4.16 17.39
N LYS A 85 3.89 4.10 16.37
CA LYS A 85 5.05 4.98 16.23
C LYS A 85 4.68 6.45 16.25
N PHE A 86 3.61 6.81 15.58
CA PHE A 86 3.14 8.20 15.48
C PHE A 86 2.11 8.56 16.57
N LYS A 87 1.81 7.64 17.50
CA LYS A 87 0.85 7.82 18.60
C LYS A 87 -0.55 8.18 18.12
N ILE A 88 -0.97 7.55 17.05
CA ILE A 88 -2.33 7.58 16.53
C ILE A 88 -3.08 6.40 17.14
N GLU A 89 -4.32 6.62 17.56
CA GLU A 89 -5.20 5.56 18.03
C GLU A 89 -5.48 4.57 16.88
N ASP A 90 -5.43 3.26 17.17
CA ASP A 90 -5.76 2.23 16.19
C ASP A 90 -7.26 2.29 15.89
N PRO A 91 -7.68 2.49 14.63
CA PRO A 91 -9.09 2.47 14.26
C PRO A 91 -9.69 1.06 14.30
N GLU A 92 -8.85 0.01 14.38
CA GLU A 92 -9.26 -1.39 14.40
C GLU A 92 -8.72 -2.10 15.66
N PRO A 93 -9.15 -1.70 16.88
CA PRO A 93 -8.51 -2.12 18.13
C PRO A 93 -8.68 -3.61 18.45
N ASN A 94 -9.58 -4.32 17.76
CA ASN A 94 -9.82 -5.75 17.98
C ASN A 94 -8.96 -6.66 17.09
N THR A 95 -8.00 -6.09 16.37
CA THR A 95 -7.04 -6.87 15.55
C THR A 95 -5.70 -6.94 16.26
N GLU A 96 -5.34 -8.13 16.76
CA GLU A 96 -4.05 -8.36 17.42
C GLU A 96 -2.95 -8.67 16.39
N PRO A 97 -1.71 -8.15 16.59
CA PRO A 97 -0.57 -8.46 15.73
C PRO A 97 -0.27 -9.97 15.69
N ASP A 98 0.18 -10.44 14.54
CA ASP A 98 0.56 -11.84 14.29
C ASP A 98 -0.56 -12.88 14.58
N VAL A 99 -1.80 -12.42 14.76
CA VAL A 99 -2.93 -13.30 15.09
C VAL A 99 -4.04 -13.10 14.05
N LEU A 100 -4.44 -14.19 13.40
CA LEU A 100 -5.60 -14.14 12.51
C LEU A 100 -6.88 -13.87 13.32
N PRO A 101 -7.80 -13.07 12.78
CA PRO A 101 -9.04 -12.78 13.47
C PRO A 101 -9.87 -14.06 13.66
N PRO A 102 -10.59 -14.18 14.77
CA PRO A 102 -11.60 -15.24 14.88
C PRO A 102 -12.72 -15.02 13.84
N GLU A 103 -13.37 -16.09 13.42
CA GLU A 103 -14.38 -16.08 12.35
C GLU A 103 -15.43 -14.98 12.51
N ASN A 104 -15.90 -14.72 13.73
CA ASN A 104 -16.90 -13.70 14.03
C ASN A 104 -16.37 -12.26 13.99
N GLN A 105 -15.09 -12.04 13.72
CA GLN A 105 -14.46 -10.74 13.53
C GLN A 105 -14.04 -10.48 12.07
N ILE A 106 -14.14 -11.48 11.21
CA ILE A 106 -13.89 -11.31 9.77
C ILE A 106 -14.98 -10.40 9.17
N GLY A 107 -14.57 -9.35 8.48
CA GLY A 107 -15.48 -8.36 7.88
C GLY A 107 -16.14 -7.40 8.87
N VAL A 108 -15.69 -7.38 10.13
CA VAL A 108 -16.15 -6.40 11.14
C VAL A 108 -15.15 -5.26 11.21
N PHE A 109 -15.58 -4.04 10.86
CA PHE A 109 -14.75 -2.84 10.86
C PHE A 109 -15.22 -1.88 11.94
N GLU A 110 -14.28 -1.31 12.69
CA GLU A 110 -14.51 -0.37 13.80
C GLU A 110 -14.00 1.04 13.50
N ASN A 111 -13.54 1.28 12.27
CA ASN A 111 -12.96 2.56 11.85
C ASN A 111 -14.03 3.67 11.77
N TYR A 112 -14.27 4.34 12.89
CA TYR A 112 -15.24 5.44 13.00
C TYR A 112 -14.89 6.69 12.17
N TYR A 113 -13.68 6.78 11.58
CA TYR A 113 -13.31 7.89 10.70
C TYR A 113 -13.92 7.79 9.31
N PHE A 114 -14.32 6.58 8.90
CA PHE A 114 -14.84 6.30 7.57
C PHE A 114 -16.25 5.67 7.60
N ASP A 115 -16.99 5.83 8.70
CA ASP A 115 -18.34 5.29 8.89
C ASP A 115 -18.43 3.81 8.43
N ASP A 116 -19.46 3.48 7.63
CA ASP A 116 -19.69 2.13 7.13
C ASP A 116 -18.90 1.79 5.85
N TYR A 117 -17.99 2.67 5.37
CA TYR A 117 -17.28 2.50 4.09
C TYR A 117 -16.62 1.14 3.93
N PHE A 118 -15.84 0.68 4.91
CA PHE A 118 -15.15 -0.60 4.83
C PHE A 118 -16.09 -1.79 4.93
N THR A 119 -17.15 -1.70 5.75
CA THR A 119 -18.18 -2.72 5.85
C THR A 119 -18.93 -2.88 4.52
N GLU A 120 -19.34 -1.78 3.90
CA GLU A 120 -20.02 -1.79 2.60
C GLU A 120 -19.09 -2.33 1.50
N LYS A 121 -17.81 -1.94 1.51
CA LYS A 121 -16.81 -2.42 0.56
C LYS A 121 -16.56 -3.92 0.69
N PHE A 122 -16.44 -4.44 1.93
CA PHE A 122 -16.32 -5.87 2.20
C PHE A 122 -17.52 -6.64 1.63
N MET A 123 -18.74 -6.22 1.96
CA MET A 123 -19.96 -6.87 1.46
C MET A 123 -20.05 -6.84 -0.06
N TYR A 124 -19.67 -5.73 -0.69
CA TYR A 124 -19.64 -5.59 -2.14
C TYR A 124 -18.64 -6.55 -2.80
N LEU A 125 -17.41 -6.62 -2.29
CA LEU A 125 -16.35 -7.48 -2.84
C LEU A 125 -16.69 -8.96 -2.68
N VAL A 126 -17.12 -9.38 -1.49
CA VAL A 126 -17.55 -10.77 -1.24
C VAL A 126 -18.74 -11.13 -2.14
N GLY A 127 -19.75 -10.27 -2.23
CA GLY A 127 -20.92 -10.52 -3.08
C GLY A 127 -20.57 -10.66 -4.58
N LYS A 128 -19.54 -9.95 -5.06
CA LYS A 128 -19.03 -10.14 -6.44
C LYS A 128 -18.34 -11.49 -6.63
N ALA A 129 -17.70 -12.00 -5.58
CA ALA A 129 -16.93 -13.24 -5.63
C ALA A 129 -17.78 -14.51 -5.45
N GLU A 130 -19.06 -14.40 -5.04
CA GLU A 130 -19.94 -15.54 -4.80
C GLU A 130 -20.38 -16.29 -6.07
N VAL A 131 -20.18 -15.71 -7.24
CA VAL A 131 -20.70 -16.26 -8.51
C VAL A 131 -19.94 -17.52 -8.92
N ASP A 132 -18.62 -17.42 -9.03
CA ASP A 132 -17.74 -18.55 -9.29
C ASP A 132 -16.27 -18.25 -8.90
N LEU A 133 -15.40 -19.25 -9.04
CA LEU A 133 -13.97 -19.11 -8.72
C LEU A 133 -13.28 -18.04 -9.58
N LEU A 134 -13.64 -17.93 -10.85
CA LEU A 134 -13.00 -16.94 -11.73
C LEU A 134 -13.35 -15.51 -11.28
N ASP A 135 -14.62 -15.25 -10.95
CA ASP A 135 -15.05 -13.96 -10.39
C ASP A 135 -14.34 -13.67 -9.05
N ALA A 136 -14.17 -14.67 -8.19
CA ALA A 136 -13.40 -14.54 -6.94
C ALA A 136 -11.93 -14.16 -7.20
N LEU A 137 -11.28 -14.77 -8.19
CA LEU A 137 -9.91 -14.42 -8.59
C LEU A 137 -9.82 -13.01 -9.17
N TYR A 138 -10.82 -12.59 -9.96
CA TYR A 138 -10.91 -11.21 -10.44
C TYR A 138 -11.14 -10.21 -9.29
N VAL A 139 -11.91 -10.56 -8.28
CA VAL A 139 -12.05 -9.74 -7.06
C VAL A 139 -10.71 -9.60 -6.34
N GLY A 140 -9.93 -10.69 -6.23
CA GLY A 140 -8.58 -10.62 -5.69
C GLY A 140 -7.70 -9.63 -6.47
N ALA A 141 -7.65 -9.77 -7.79
CA ALA A 141 -6.88 -8.84 -8.64
C ALA A 141 -7.38 -7.39 -8.54
N LEU A 142 -8.70 -7.17 -8.40
CA LEU A 142 -9.29 -5.83 -8.21
C LEU A 142 -8.85 -5.21 -6.88
N ILE A 143 -8.79 -5.98 -5.80
CA ILE A 143 -8.32 -5.51 -4.50
C ILE A 143 -6.89 -5.01 -4.62
N GLU A 144 -6.00 -5.75 -5.27
CA GLU A 144 -4.62 -5.34 -5.45
C GLU A 144 -4.47 -4.08 -6.31
N GLU A 145 -5.29 -3.93 -7.35
CA GLU A 145 -5.30 -2.70 -8.14
C GLU A 145 -5.77 -1.48 -7.33
N LEU A 146 -6.80 -1.66 -6.48
CA LEU A 146 -7.30 -0.62 -5.58
C LEU A 146 -6.24 -0.25 -4.54
N ASP A 147 -5.65 -1.26 -3.89
CA ASP A 147 -4.64 -1.09 -2.87
C ASP A 147 -3.41 -0.32 -3.41
N MET A 148 -2.89 -0.69 -4.58
CA MET A 148 -1.79 0.03 -5.22
C MET A 148 -2.13 1.51 -5.49
N SER A 149 -3.37 1.80 -5.89
CA SER A 149 -3.83 3.18 -6.07
C SER A 149 -3.90 3.91 -4.74
N ASP A 150 -4.50 3.28 -3.74
CA ASP A 150 -4.76 3.88 -2.43
C ASP A 150 -3.49 4.03 -1.59
N ILE A 151 -2.47 3.17 -1.78
CA ILE A 151 -1.12 3.36 -1.25
C ILE A 151 -0.45 4.61 -1.83
N ASN A 152 -0.58 4.83 -3.14
CA ASN A 152 0.08 5.94 -3.81
C ASN A 152 -0.62 7.28 -3.59
N TYR A 153 -1.95 7.27 -3.56
CA TYR A 153 -2.80 8.46 -3.56
C TYR A 153 -3.90 8.35 -2.51
N CYS A 154 -4.67 9.40 -2.34
CA CYS A 154 -5.84 9.36 -1.46
C CYS A 154 -7.10 8.97 -2.22
N ASN A 155 -7.85 8.10 -1.61
CA ASN A 155 -9.18 7.66 -2.06
C ASN A 155 -10.22 8.76 -1.87
N ASP A 156 -11.28 8.78 -2.67
CA ASP A 156 -12.41 9.72 -2.54
C ASP A 156 -13.12 9.64 -1.18
N ALA A 157 -13.00 8.49 -0.48
CA ALA A 157 -13.50 8.32 0.87
C ALA A 157 -12.88 9.33 1.86
N PHE A 158 -11.64 9.77 1.63
CA PHE A 158 -10.99 10.79 2.47
C PHE A 158 -11.78 12.09 2.49
N TYR A 159 -12.27 12.53 1.35
CA TYR A 159 -13.03 13.78 1.23
C TYR A 159 -14.47 13.65 1.70
N THR A 160 -15.00 12.41 1.66
CA THR A 160 -16.38 12.12 2.05
C THR A 160 -16.52 11.93 3.55
N TYR A 161 -15.60 11.20 4.18
CA TYR A 161 -15.77 10.69 5.54
C TYR A 161 -14.77 11.27 6.55
N TYR A 162 -13.52 11.55 6.15
CA TYR A 162 -12.53 12.01 7.12
C TYR A 162 -12.94 13.36 7.73
N PRO A 163 -12.94 13.51 9.07
CA PRO A 163 -13.60 14.65 9.73
C PRO A 163 -12.85 15.97 9.66
N LYS A 164 -11.68 16.01 9.04
CA LYS A 164 -10.86 17.21 8.92
C LYS A 164 -10.60 17.56 7.46
N PRO A 165 -10.42 18.84 7.15
CA PRO A 165 -10.02 19.26 5.81
C PRO A 165 -8.66 18.66 5.43
N LEU A 166 -8.60 18.07 4.25
CA LEU A 166 -7.37 17.56 3.65
C LEU A 166 -6.99 18.39 2.42
N PRO A 167 -5.69 18.44 2.07
CA PRO A 167 -5.27 19.02 0.80
C PRO A 167 -5.94 18.27 -0.37
N GLU A 168 -6.10 18.97 -1.50
CA GLU A 168 -6.54 18.32 -2.74
C GLU A 168 -5.41 17.44 -3.32
N TYR A 169 -5.79 16.47 -4.17
CA TYR A 169 -4.83 15.68 -4.94
C TYR A 169 -3.82 16.60 -5.67
N PRO A 170 -2.51 16.28 -5.69
CA PRO A 170 -1.88 15.05 -5.18
C PRO A 170 -1.39 15.11 -3.72
N ASP A 171 -1.55 16.24 -3.01
CA ASP A 171 -0.95 16.49 -1.70
C ASP A 171 -1.77 15.92 -0.52
N CYS A 172 -2.76 15.10 -0.81
CA CYS A 172 -3.74 14.60 0.14
C CYS A 172 -3.27 13.39 0.97
N GLY A 173 -2.05 12.89 0.75
CA GLY A 173 -1.45 11.76 1.45
C GLY A 173 -0.91 10.69 0.50
N GLY A 174 -0.50 9.57 1.06
CA GLY A 174 0.02 8.45 0.30
C GLY A 174 1.51 8.55 -0.02
N LEU A 175 2.00 7.55 -0.73
CA LEU A 175 3.41 7.42 -1.09
C LEU A 175 3.89 8.57 -1.99
N SER A 176 3.01 9.11 -2.82
CA SER A 176 3.33 10.22 -3.73
C SER A 176 3.53 11.56 -3.02
N ALA A 177 2.99 11.72 -1.81
CA ALA A 177 2.95 13.01 -1.09
C ALA A 177 3.74 13.03 0.22
N THR A 178 4.00 11.87 0.84
CA THR A 178 4.67 11.84 2.15
C THR A 178 6.15 12.20 2.05
N GLU A 179 6.61 13.07 2.95
CA GLU A 179 8.03 13.39 3.15
C GLU A 179 8.63 12.62 4.34
N ILE A 180 7.87 11.73 4.97
CA ILE A 180 8.27 10.98 6.16
C ILE A 180 8.87 9.66 5.74
N ARG A 181 10.19 9.56 5.77
CA ARG A 181 10.94 8.36 5.33
C ARG A 181 10.44 7.04 5.91
N SER A 182 9.97 7.00 7.15
CA SER A 182 9.47 5.75 7.73
C SER A 182 8.10 5.36 7.19
N LEU A 183 7.28 6.34 6.85
CA LEU A 183 6.01 6.13 6.19
C LEU A 183 6.24 5.76 4.72
N GLU A 184 7.10 6.47 4.02
CA GLU A 184 7.56 6.12 2.66
C GLU A 184 8.04 4.66 2.58
N ASN A 185 8.90 4.23 3.51
CA ASN A 185 9.38 2.85 3.53
C ASN A 185 8.26 1.83 3.83
N ALA A 186 7.32 2.16 4.70
CA ALA A 186 6.19 1.28 5.00
C ALA A 186 5.27 1.13 3.78
N LEU A 187 4.83 2.24 3.20
CA LEU A 187 3.96 2.26 2.02
C LEU A 187 4.63 1.61 0.80
N SER A 188 5.93 1.88 0.55
CA SER A 188 6.67 1.20 -0.53
C SER A 188 6.74 -0.32 -0.35
N SER A 189 6.75 -0.79 0.90
CA SER A 189 6.73 -2.24 1.16
C SER A 189 5.35 -2.85 0.94
N LEU A 190 4.27 -2.12 1.24
CA LEU A 190 2.91 -2.54 0.90
C LEU A 190 2.76 -2.61 -0.61
N LEU A 191 3.12 -1.54 -1.32
CA LEU A 191 3.04 -1.47 -2.79
C LEU A 191 3.72 -2.67 -3.46
N ALA A 192 4.95 -3.01 -3.05
CA ALA A 192 5.67 -4.16 -3.57
C ALA A 192 4.96 -5.50 -3.25
N GLY A 193 4.25 -5.58 -2.13
CA GLY A 193 3.38 -6.71 -1.77
C GLY A 193 2.22 -6.83 -2.74
N SER A 194 1.45 -5.77 -2.91
CA SER A 194 0.27 -5.74 -3.79
C SER A 194 0.62 -6.02 -5.26
N GLU A 195 1.76 -5.50 -5.77
CA GLU A 195 2.29 -5.88 -7.10
C GLU A 195 2.55 -7.40 -7.21
N SER A 196 3.12 -8.00 -6.18
CA SER A 196 3.37 -9.45 -6.12
C SER A 196 2.08 -10.27 -6.04
N HIS A 197 1.09 -9.79 -5.26
CA HIS A 197 -0.22 -10.44 -5.14
C HIS A 197 -1.02 -10.36 -6.44
N LEU A 198 -0.98 -9.21 -7.14
CA LEU A 198 -1.57 -9.10 -8.48
C LEU A 198 -0.99 -10.16 -9.42
N CYS A 199 0.34 -10.36 -9.42
CA CYS A 199 0.97 -11.44 -10.18
C CYS A 199 0.42 -12.81 -9.80
N ALA A 200 0.23 -13.08 -8.51
CA ALA A 200 -0.32 -14.34 -8.04
C ALA A 200 -1.73 -14.57 -8.57
N PHE A 201 -2.62 -13.55 -8.51
CA PHE A 201 -3.96 -13.64 -9.07
C PHE A 201 -3.96 -13.80 -10.58
N ILE A 202 -3.15 -13.02 -11.33
CA ILE A 202 -3.03 -13.15 -12.79
C ILE A 202 -2.58 -14.58 -13.19
N SER A 203 -1.66 -15.17 -12.44
CA SER A 203 -1.22 -16.56 -12.68
C SER A 203 -2.37 -17.57 -12.57
N GLN A 204 -3.32 -17.32 -11.66
CA GLN A 204 -4.49 -18.18 -11.45
C GLN A 204 -5.64 -17.88 -12.45
N ILE A 205 -5.79 -16.63 -12.87
CA ILE A 205 -6.78 -16.22 -13.88
C ILE A 205 -6.39 -16.73 -15.28
N GLY A 206 -5.09 -16.68 -15.62
CA GLY A 206 -4.58 -17.02 -16.95
C GLY A 206 -5.14 -18.30 -17.58
N PRO A 207 -5.20 -19.45 -16.85
CA PRO A 207 -5.78 -20.69 -17.37
C PRO A 207 -7.26 -20.63 -17.75
N PHE A 208 -8.02 -19.68 -17.24
CA PHE A 208 -9.46 -19.51 -17.51
C PHE A 208 -9.73 -18.57 -18.70
N LEU A 209 -8.73 -17.84 -19.21
CA LEU A 209 -8.95 -16.81 -20.21
C LEU A 209 -9.38 -17.32 -21.59
N ASP A 210 -9.12 -18.58 -21.90
CA ASP A 210 -9.53 -19.26 -23.18
C ASP A 210 -9.27 -18.39 -24.43
N GLY A 211 -8.06 -17.85 -24.53
CA GLY A 211 -7.64 -16.98 -25.63
C GLY A 211 -8.05 -15.51 -25.51
N GLN A 212 -8.71 -15.15 -24.43
CA GLN A 212 -8.93 -13.76 -24.03
C GLN A 212 -7.71 -13.24 -23.26
N CYS A 213 -7.81 -12.02 -22.75
CA CYS A 213 -6.77 -11.41 -21.93
C CYS A 213 -7.36 -10.67 -20.75
N TYR A 214 -6.58 -10.55 -19.68
CA TYR A 214 -6.94 -9.75 -18.50
C TYR A 214 -6.95 -8.28 -18.84
N LYS A 215 -8.04 -7.61 -18.48
CA LYS A 215 -8.18 -6.15 -18.56
C LYS A 215 -8.08 -5.56 -17.16
N ALA A 216 -7.33 -4.49 -17.05
CA ALA A 216 -7.30 -3.69 -15.84
C ALA A 216 -8.71 -3.34 -15.36
N GLN A 217 -8.95 -3.46 -14.08
CA GLN A 217 -10.26 -3.23 -13.49
C GLN A 217 -10.35 -1.84 -12.82
N TYR A 218 -9.22 -1.30 -12.40
CA TYR A 218 -9.13 -0.01 -11.72
C TYR A 218 -7.95 0.84 -12.22
N LEU A 219 -6.74 0.28 -12.28
CA LEU A 219 -5.56 0.97 -12.79
C LEU A 219 -5.60 1.10 -14.32
N GLU A 220 -4.73 1.93 -14.86
CA GLU A 220 -4.56 2.01 -16.31
C GLU A 220 -3.97 0.71 -16.88
N GLN A 221 -4.45 0.29 -18.05
CA GLN A 221 -4.00 -0.96 -18.67
C GLN A 221 -2.48 -1.01 -18.90
N GLN A 222 -1.86 0.13 -19.21
CA GLN A 222 -0.41 0.21 -19.39
C GLN A 222 0.32 0.00 -18.06
N GLU A 223 -0.20 0.51 -16.96
CA GLU A 223 0.36 0.36 -15.63
C GLU A 223 0.37 -1.13 -15.21
N ILE A 224 -0.74 -1.84 -15.41
CA ILE A 224 -0.80 -3.29 -15.18
C ILE A 224 0.26 -4.02 -16.01
N ARG A 225 0.42 -3.65 -17.28
CA ARG A 225 1.44 -4.26 -18.15
C ARG A 225 2.86 -4.02 -17.63
N ASP A 226 3.14 -2.82 -17.15
CA ASP A 226 4.45 -2.45 -16.63
C ASP A 226 4.76 -3.21 -15.34
N ILE A 227 3.80 -3.34 -14.44
CA ILE A 227 3.90 -4.14 -13.20
C ILE A 227 4.16 -5.62 -13.54
N ILE A 228 3.33 -6.22 -14.37
CA ILE A 228 3.49 -7.65 -14.73
C ILE A 228 4.81 -7.90 -15.45
N ASN A 229 5.23 -6.99 -16.33
CA ASN A 229 6.53 -7.12 -17.02
C ASN A 229 7.73 -6.99 -16.06
N ALA A 230 7.61 -6.20 -15.01
CA ALA A 230 8.65 -6.01 -14.01
C ALA A 230 8.70 -7.12 -12.98
N GLN A 231 7.55 -7.57 -12.49
CA GLN A 231 7.44 -8.48 -11.34
C GLN A 231 7.30 -9.95 -11.74
N CYS A 232 6.62 -10.26 -12.86
CA CYS A 232 6.27 -11.62 -13.28
C CYS A 232 6.07 -11.72 -14.79
N GLN A 233 7.12 -11.39 -15.53
CA GLN A 233 7.13 -11.27 -17.00
C GLN A 233 6.56 -12.50 -17.74
N GLU A 234 6.64 -13.67 -17.15
CA GLU A 234 6.09 -14.91 -17.72
C GLU A 234 4.58 -14.86 -17.92
N PHE A 235 3.86 -14.00 -17.19
CA PHE A 235 2.40 -13.84 -17.29
C PHE A 235 1.97 -12.69 -18.22
N ILE A 236 2.92 -11.97 -18.83
CA ILE A 236 2.61 -10.82 -19.70
C ILE A 236 1.68 -11.21 -20.88
N GLY A 237 1.73 -12.47 -21.31
CA GLY A 237 0.86 -13.00 -22.35
C GLY A 237 -0.61 -13.11 -21.97
N TYR A 238 -0.92 -13.02 -20.68
CA TYR A 238 -2.30 -12.99 -20.17
C TYR A 238 -2.91 -11.59 -20.15
N ILE A 239 -2.10 -10.53 -20.33
CA ILE A 239 -2.51 -9.15 -20.17
C ILE A 239 -2.86 -8.54 -21.52
N CYS A 240 -4.03 -7.88 -21.62
CA CYS A 240 -4.43 -7.18 -22.82
C CYS A 240 -3.40 -6.11 -23.23
N PRO A 241 -3.22 -5.83 -24.53
CA PRO A 241 -2.47 -4.68 -24.96
C PRO A 241 -3.05 -3.39 -24.37
N ALA A 242 -2.21 -2.39 -24.10
CA ALA A 242 -2.69 -1.04 -23.87
C ALA A 242 -3.24 -0.48 -25.19
N GLU A 243 -4.34 0.28 -25.12
CA GLU A 243 -4.96 0.93 -26.27
C GLU A 243 -4.14 2.16 -26.73
#